data_0110f909188c7f8253f019ae3ef6e2a8
#
_entry.id   0110f909188c7f8253f019ae3ef6e2a8
#
_cell.length_a   1.000
_cell.length_b   1.000
_cell.length_c   1.000
_cell.angle_alpha   90.00
_cell.angle_beta   90.00
_cell.angle_gamma   90.00
#
_symmetry.space_group_name_H-M   'P 1'
#
loop_
_entity.id
_entity.type
_entity.pdbx_description
1 polymer ?
#
loop_
_entity_poly.entity_id
_entity_poly.type
_entity_poly.pdbx_seq_one_letter_code
_entity_poly.pdbx_strand_id
1 'polypeptide(L)'
;MNMLTAGVYWVIIAMWLTVIITLCIFYLTNPRIFGTTRLLLAVLGIDATRNVIENVYFGLFFGSKFGIFNASIGRLLGHPQLLILPKLANIAAGCVVLGVLLFKWLPEAIRERQEIERQAIILHQMATTDGMTGLQNRSEFMALTEIEWQRCVRYQRILSLAIIDIDVFKSINDQYGHSAGDQVIVMVSRSCQSAKRSSDIAGRLGGEEFGILLPETSLTDAYAFAERLRDLVAKEVTVLAEGDVHVTISVGLSCAVMASSVAEFMKQADTALYEAKQTGRNRVCQFGASG
;
A
#
# COMPACT_ATOMS: atom_id res chain seq x y z
N MET A 1 13.05 -15.08 -58.20
CA MET A 1 13.14 -14.09 -57.09
C MET A 1 13.37 -12.75 -57.77
N ASN A 2 12.36 -11.88 -57.83
CA ASN A 2 12.26 -10.73 -58.70
C ASN A 2 12.80 -9.45 -58.05
N MET A 3 13.00 -8.38 -58.87
CA MET A 3 13.39 -7.01 -58.47
C MET A 3 12.58 -6.48 -57.26
N LEU A 4 11.33 -6.95 -57.07
CA LEU A 4 10.48 -6.73 -55.92
C LEU A 4 11.16 -7.15 -54.59
N THR A 5 11.95 -8.23 -54.55
CA THR A 5 12.61 -8.73 -53.33
C THR A 5 13.68 -7.76 -52.84
N ALA A 6 14.41 -7.11 -53.72
CA ALA A 6 15.38 -6.07 -53.34
C ALA A 6 14.66 -4.82 -52.78
N GLY A 7 13.51 -4.46 -53.36
CA GLY A 7 12.69 -3.34 -52.87
C GLY A 7 12.17 -3.52 -51.43
N VAL A 8 11.83 -4.74 -51.04
CA VAL A 8 11.33 -5.06 -49.71
C VAL A 8 12.32 -4.67 -48.60
N TYR A 9 13.63 -4.91 -48.80
CA TYR A 9 14.64 -4.53 -47.82
C TYR A 9 14.69 -3.02 -47.56
N TRP A 10 14.52 -2.22 -48.61
CA TRP A 10 14.52 -0.75 -48.50
C TRP A 10 13.26 -0.24 -47.77
N VAL A 11 12.12 -0.87 -47.95
CA VAL A 11 10.90 -0.59 -47.22
C VAL A 11 11.06 -0.92 -45.71
N ILE A 12 11.68 -2.07 -45.42
CA ILE A 12 11.98 -2.48 -44.03
C ILE A 12 12.96 -1.49 -43.36
N ILE A 13 14.01 -1.05 -44.12
CA ILE A 13 14.96 -0.04 -43.62
C ILE A 13 14.21 1.27 -43.28
N ALA A 14 13.33 1.77 -44.15
CA ALA A 14 12.57 2.99 -43.91
C ALA A 14 11.68 2.85 -42.68
N MET A 15 11.03 1.71 -42.50
CA MET A 15 10.23 1.40 -41.32
C MET A 15 11.06 1.44 -40.02
N TRP A 16 12.23 0.79 -40.00
CA TRP A 16 13.07 0.79 -38.81
C TRP A 16 13.71 2.14 -38.50
N LEU A 17 14.06 2.94 -39.52
CA LEU A 17 14.51 4.32 -39.35
C LEU A 17 13.42 5.19 -38.73
N THR A 18 12.17 4.99 -39.14
CA THR A 18 11.02 5.68 -38.51
C THR A 18 10.90 5.32 -37.03
N VAL A 19 11.06 4.03 -36.68
CA VAL A 19 11.08 3.59 -35.28
C VAL A 19 12.20 4.26 -34.49
N ILE A 20 13.43 4.29 -35.03
CA ILE A 20 14.58 4.95 -34.35
C ILE A 20 14.31 6.45 -34.14
N ILE A 21 13.84 7.14 -35.17
CA ILE A 21 13.49 8.58 -35.06
C ILE A 21 12.44 8.79 -34.01
N THR A 22 11.37 8.00 -33.99
CA THR A 22 10.30 8.08 -33.01
C THR A 22 10.81 7.85 -31.58
N LEU A 23 11.66 6.84 -31.38
CA LEU A 23 12.29 6.57 -30.07
C LEU A 23 13.18 7.74 -29.62
N CYS A 24 13.96 8.33 -30.53
CA CYS A 24 14.79 9.50 -30.23
C CYS A 24 13.93 10.71 -29.85
N ILE A 25 12.89 11.02 -30.62
CA ILE A 25 11.98 12.14 -30.33
C ILE A 25 11.32 11.90 -28.96
N PHE A 26 10.79 10.70 -28.71
CA PHE A 26 10.16 10.36 -27.45
C PHE A 26 11.13 10.50 -26.27
N TYR A 27 12.37 10.06 -26.41
CA TYR A 27 13.40 10.20 -25.38
C TYR A 27 13.74 11.67 -25.09
N LEU A 28 13.84 12.52 -26.14
CA LEU A 28 14.16 13.93 -26.00
C LEU A 28 13.00 14.76 -25.43
N THR A 29 11.76 14.39 -25.79
CA THR A 29 10.56 15.13 -25.34
C THR A 29 10.13 14.76 -23.93
N ASN A 30 10.59 13.63 -23.39
CA ASN A 30 10.20 13.14 -22.06
C ASN A 30 11.41 12.95 -21.14
N PRO A 31 12.10 14.03 -20.71
CA PRO A 31 13.31 13.92 -19.89
C PRO A 31 13.06 13.32 -18.50
N ARG A 32 11.79 13.23 -18.07
CA ARG A 32 11.38 12.66 -16.78
C ARG A 32 11.10 11.17 -16.82
N ILE A 33 11.37 10.49 -17.93
CA ILE A 33 11.27 9.03 -17.96
C ILE A 33 12.44 8.44 -17.18
N PHE A 34 12.14 7.84 -16.04
CA PHE A 34 13.13 7.25 -15.14
C PHE A 34 13.15 5.71 -15.21
N GLY A 35 14.31 5.15 -14.82
CA GLY A 35 14.47 3.73 -14.49
C GLY A 35 14.26 2.77 -15.65
N THR A 36 13.41 1.79 -15.41
CA THR A 36 13.15 0.63 -16.28
C THR A 36 12.69 0.99 -17.69
N THR A 37 11.89 2.06 -17.85
CA THR A 37 11.38 2.50 -19.15
C THR A 37 12.50 3.05 -20.03
N ARG A 38 13.44 3.79 -19.47
CA ARG A 38 14.60 4.33 -20.18
C ARG A 38 15.50 3.22 -20.75
N LEU A 39 15.68 2.18 -19.94
CA LEU A 39 16.49 1.03 -20.32
C LEU A 39 15.82 0.21 -21.43
N LEU A 40 14.50 0.04 -21.36
CA LEU A 40 13.71 -0.63 -22.39
C LEU A 40 13.79 0.11 -23.73
N LEU A 41 13.69 1.45 -23.73
CA LEU A 41 13.86 2.26 -24.93
C LEU A 41 15.26 2.13 -25.53
N ALA A 42 16.30 2.03 -24.72
CA ALA A 42 17.66 1.78 -25.17
C ALA A 42 17.79 0.40 -25.84
N VAL A 43 17.21 -0.64 -25.26
CA VAL A 43 17.16 -1.99 -25.84
C VAL A 43 16.46 -2.00 -27.18
N LEU A 44 15.29 -1.36 -27.30
CA LEU A 44 14.56 -1.22 -28.56
C LEU A 44 15.37 -0.45 -29.63
N GLY A 45 16.09 0.59 -29.22
CA GLY A 45 17.00 1.34 -30.10
C GLY A 45 18.15 0.49 -30.64
N ILE A 46 18.76 -0.35 -29.82
CA ILE A 46 19.82 -1.28 -30.22
C ILE A 46 19.26 -2.29 -31.22
N ASP A 47 18.10 -2.88 -30.96
CA ASP A 47 17.49 -3.86 -31.86
C ASP A 47 17.06 -3.23 -33.19
N ALA A 48 16.49 -2.03 -33.16
CA ALA A 48 16.13 -1.28 -34.36
C ALA A 48 17.38 -0.96 -35.22
N THR A 49 18.48 -0.51 -34.60
CA THR A 49 19.73 -0.22 -35.27
C THR A 49 20.33 -1.47 -35.92
N ARG A 50 20.32 -2.58 -35.19
CA ARG A 50 20.72 -3.88 -35.72
C ARG A 50 19.93 -4.27 -36.97
N ASN A 51 18.61 -4.15 -36.94
CA ASN A 51 17.72 -4.46 -38.05
C ASN A 51 18.02 -3.57 -39.28
N VAL A 52 18.32 -2.29 -39.10
CA VAL A 52 18.73 -1.40 -40.19
C VAL A 52 20.00 -1.91 -40.82
N ILE A 53 21.05 -2.22 -40.06
CA ILE A 53 22.33 -2.69 -40.55
C ILE A 53 22.16 -3.98 -41.33
N GLU A 54 21.42 -4.94 -40.83
CA GLU A 54 21.16 -6.22 -41.51
C GLU A 54 20.42 -6.03 -42.82
N ASN A 55 19.37 -5.22 -42.85
CA ASN A 55 18.58 -4.98 -44.04
C ASN A 55 19.36 -4.15 -45.10
N VAL A 56 20.23 -3.24 -44.68
CA VAL A 56 21.15 -2.55 -45.60
C VAL A 56 22.10 -3.55 -46.24
N TYR A 57 22.71 -4.46 -45.48
CA TYR A 57 23.58 -5.49 -46.00
C TYR A 57 22.89 -6.35 -47.09
N PHE A 58 21.70 -6.89 -46.76
CA PHE A 58 20.95 -7.71 -47.70
C PHE A 58 20.37 -6.91 -48.88
N GLY A 59 19.95 -5.67 -48.65
CA GLY A 59 19.46 -4.75 -49.69
C GLY A 59 20.54 -4.45 -50.74
N LEU A 60 21.77 -4.18 -50.29
CA LEU A 60 22.94 -3.99 -51.19
C LEU A 60 23.32 -5.30 -51.93
N PHE A 61 23.34 -6.42 -51.22
CA PHE A 61 23.67 -7.72 -51.79
C PHE A 61 22.67 -8.12 -52.90
N PHE A 62 21.37 -8.10 -52.60
CA PHE A 62 20.35 -8.46 -53.59
C PHE A 62 20.19 -7.39 -54.67
N GLY A 63 20.29 -6.11 -54.35
CA GLY A 63 20.24 -5.03 -55.33
C GLY A 63 21.37 -5.13 -56.37
N SER A 64 22.57 -5.51 -55.94
CA SER A 64 23.70 -5.77 -56.86
C SER A 64 23.44 -7.02 -57.72
N LYS A 65 22.85 -8.08 -57.15
CA LYS A 65 22.50 -9.30 -57.88
C LYS A 65 21.46 -9.06 -58.97
N PHE A 66 20.57 -8.08 -58.79
CA PHE A 66 19.54 -7.71 -59.75
C PHE A 66 19.87 -6.47 -60.61
N GLY A 67 21.13 -6.02 -60.60
CA GLY A 67 21.59 -4.94 -61.48
C GLY A 67 21.19 -3.52 -61.02
N ILE A 68 20.67 -3.34 -59.81
CA ILE A 68 20.37 -2.03 -59.21
C ILE A 68 21.68 -1.34 -58.79
N PHE A 69 22.64 -2.10 -58.26
CA PHE A 69 23.96 -1.64 -57.84
C PHE A 69 25.08 -2.36 -58.63
N ASN A 70 26.29 -1.85 -58.48
CA ASN A 70 27.45 -2.40 -59.14
C ASN A 70 27.67 -3.89 -58.75
N ALA A 71 27.88 -4.76 -59.75
CA ALA A 71 28.11 -6.21 -59.58
C ALA A 71 29.28 -6.53 -58.64
N SER A 72 30.29 -5.65 -58.56
CA SER A 72 31.41 -5.78 -57.63
C SER A 72 30.96 -5.84 -56.14
N ILE A 73 29.92 -5.08 -55.77
CA ILE A 73 29.35 -5.08 -54.42
C ILE A 73 28.75 -6.45 -54.08
N GLY A 74 27.99 -7.03 -55.02
CA GLY A 74 27.39 -8.37 -54.86
C GLY A 74 28.42 -9.48 -54.76
N ARG A 75 29.52 -9.40 -55.52
CA ARG A 75 30.63 -10.36 -55.41
C ARG A 75 31.34 -10.26 -54.06
N LEU A 76 31.56 -9.04 -53.57
CA LEU A 76 32.18 -8.81 -52.28
C LEU A 76 31.27 -9.32 -51.12
N LEU A 77 30.03 -8.86 -51.05
CA LEU A 77 29.08 -9.22 -49.97
C LEU A 77 28.64 -10.70 -50.07
N GLY A 78 28.68 -11.31 -51.25
CA GLY A 78 28.35 -12.72 -51.46
C GLY A 78 29.45 -13.69 -51.09
N HIS A 79 30.63 -13.20 -50.65
CA HIS A 79 31.71 -14.08 -50.24
C HIS A 79 31.30 -14.88 -48.99
N PRO A 80 31.49 -16.22 -48.91
CA PRO A 80 30.99 -17.07 -47.81
C PRO A 80 31.39 -16.57 -46.42
N GLN A 81 32.61 -16.01 -46.29
CA GLN A 81 33.09 -15.47 -45.02
C GLN A 81 32.34 -14.20 -44.59
N LEU A 82 31.84 -13.38 -45.53
CA LEU A 82 31.10 -12.15 -45.21
C LEU A 82 29.62 -12.40 -44.95
N LEU A 83 29.05 -13.48 -45.51
CA LEU A 83 27.66 -13.88 -45.24
C LEU A 83 27.39 -14.28 -43.77
N ILE A 84 28.44 -14.64 -43.02
CA ILE A 84 28.31 -14.96 -41.60
C ILE A 84 28.25 -13.71 -40.69
N LEU A 85 28.75 -12.55 -41.16
CA LEU A 85 28.84 -11.32 -40.36
C LEU A 85 27.49 -10.83 -39.84
N PRO A 86 26.40 -10.74 -40.61
CA PRO A 86 25.08 -10.33 -40.08
C PRO A 86 24.58 -11.30 -39.04
N LYS A 87 24.83 -12.61 -39.17
CA LYS A 87 24.42 -13.62 -38.19
C LYS A 87 25.17 -13.47 -36.87
N LEU A 88 26.50 -13.25 -36.95
CA LEU A 88 27.32 -13.00 -35.75
C LEU A 88 26.90 -11.69 -35.05
N ALA A 89 26.63 -10.64 -35.83
CA ALA A 89 26.14 -9.38 -35.31
C ALA A 89 24.77 -9.56 -34.57
N ASN A 90 23.87 -10.37 -35.13
CA ASN A 90 22.59 -10.70 -34.53
C ASN A 90 22.74 -11.46 -33.19
N ILE A 91 23.62 -12.45 -33.14
CA ILE A 91 23.93 -13.20 -31.93
C ILE A 91 24.51 -12.25 -30.87
N ALA A 92 25.51 -11.44 -31.24
CA ALA A 92 26.15 -10.49 -30.33
C ALA A 92 25.13 -9.46 -29.78
N ALA A 93 24.30 -8.87 -30.63
CA ALA A 93 23.24 -7.95 -30.20
C ALA A 93 22.22 -8.64 -29.30
N GLY A 94 21.80 -9.86 -29.62
CA GLY A 94 20.91 -10.67 -28.78
C GLY A 94 21.49 -10.93 -27.38
N CYS A 95 22.79 -11.27 -27.32
CA CYS A 95 23.48 -11.43 -26.02
C CYS A 95 23.55 -10.14 -25.22
N VAL A 96 23.80 -9.00 -25.87
CA VAL A 96 23.83 -7.69 -25.23
C VAL A 96 22.44 -7.33 -24.70
N VAL A 97 21.40 -7.47 -25.52
CA VAL A 97 20.01 -7.22 -25.16
C VAL A 97 19.61 -8.11 -23.98
N LEU A 98 19.88 -9.41 -24.06
CA LEU A 98 19.56 -10.35 -22.98
C LEU A 98 20.31 -10.00 -21.68
N GLY A 99 21.61 -9.66 -21.80
CA GLY A 99 22.40 -9.22 -20.64
C GLY A 99 21.83 -7.96 -20.00
N VAL A 100 21.47 -6.97 -20.81
CA VAL A 100 20.83 -5.73 -20.29
C VAL A 100 19.49 -6.04 -19.63
N LEU A 101 18.66 -6.88 -20.22
CA LEU A 101 17.37 -7.26 -19.66
C LEU A 101 17.51 -8.02 -18.33
N LEU A 102 18.41 -9.01 -18.29
CA LEU A 102 18.55 -9.86 -17.09
C LEU A 102 19.31 -9.17 -15.96
N PHE A 103 20.38 -8.42 -16.26
CA PHE A 103 21.29 -7.90 -15.23
C PHE A 103 21.02 -6.44 -14.85
N LYS A 104 20.28 -5.69 -15.68
CA LYS A 104 19.92 -4.30 -15.35
C LYS A 104 18.43 -4.09 -15.25
N TRP A 105 17.69 -4.37 -16.33
CA TRP A 105 16.25 -4.04 -16.38
C TRP A 105 15.42 -4.84 -15.37
N LEU A 106 15.57 -6.15 -15.31
CA LEU A 106 14.75 -7.01 -14.44
C LEU A 106 14.98 -6.70 -12.94
N PRO A 107 16.22 -6.57 -12.43
CA PRO A 107 16.44 -6.21 -11.03
C PRO A 107 15.93 -4.81 -10.69
N GLU A 108 16.06 -3.84 -11.63
CA GLU A 108 15.57 -2.49 -11.43
C GLU A 108 14.04 -2.45 -11.41
N ALA A 109 13.37 -3.17 -12.29
CA ALA A 109 11.90 -3.29 -12.33
C ALA A 109 11.34 -3.95 -11.05
N ILE A 110 12.03 -4.97 -10.53
CA ILE A 110 11.65 -5.62 -9.28
C ILE A 110 11.79 -4.64 -8.10
N ARG A 111 12.90 -3.89 -8.03
CA ARG A 111 13.14 -2.90 -6.97
C ARG A 111 12.09 -1.78 -6.99
N GLU A 112 11.81 -1.24 -8.17
CA GLU A 112 10.82 -0.17 -8.35
C GLU A 112 9.44 -0.63 -7.90
N ARG A 113 9.03 -1.84 -8.26
CA ARG A 113 7.78 -2.45 -7.82
C ARG A 113 7.72 -2.62 -6.29
N GLN A 114 8.79 -3.13 -5.70
CA GLN A 114 8.87 -3.31 -4.24
C GLN A 114 8.79 -1.97 -3.49
N GLU A 115 9.41 -0.92 -4.04
CA GLU A 115 9.35 0.42 -3.45
C GLU A 115 7.95 1.01 -3.52
N ILE A 116 7.25 0.86 -4.66
CA ILE A 116 5.84 1.27 -4.80
C ILE A 116 4.94 0.52 -3.82
N GLU A 117 5.10 -0.80 -3.71
CA GLU A 117 4.34 -1.62 -2.76
C GLU A 117 4.61 -1.19 -1.31
N ARG A 118 5.87 -0.93 -0.96
CA ARG A 118 6.27 -0.43 0.36
C ARG A 118 5.65 0.93 0.68
N GLN A 119 5.71 1.86 -0.27
CA GLN A 119 5.11 3.19 -0.10
C GLN A 119 3.59 3.09 0.04
N ALA A 120 2.92 2.23 -0.72
CA ALA A 120 1.49 1.99 -0.60
C ALA A 120 1.11 1.45 0.79
N ILE A 121 1.89 0.52 1.35
CA ILE A 121 1.68 0.00 2.72
C ILE A 121 1.84 1.11 3.75
N ILE A 122 2.91 1.91 3.66
CA ILE A 122 3.16 3.02 4.59
C ILE A 122 2.03 4.06 4.52
N LEU A 123 1.63 4.45 3.31
CA LEU A 123 0.52 5.39 3.12
C LEU A 123 -0.80 4.85 3.68
N HIS A 124 -1.07 3.55 3.47
CA HIS A 124 -2.25 2.91 4.05
C HIS A 124 -2.20 2.91 5.58
N GLN A 125 -1.06 2.55 6.18
CA GLN A 125 -0.89 2.61 7.63
C GLN A 125 -1.07 4.03 8.18
N MET A 126 -0.48 5.04 7.55
CA MET A 126 -0.65 6.44 7.97
C MET A 126 -2.10 6.91 7.83
N ALA A 127 -2.84 6.40 6.86
CA ALA A 127 -4.26 6.75 6.65
C ALA A 127 -5.20 6.03 7.63
N THR A 128 -4.83 4.85 8.15
CA THR A 128 -5.73 3.97 8.91
C THR A 128 -5.38 3.81 10.37
N THR A 129 -4.11 4.07 10.77
CA THR A 129 -3.68 3.88 12.17
C THR A 129 -3.32 5.20 12.85
N ASP A 130 -3.50 5.23 14.16
CA ASP A 130 -3.01 6.30 15.03
C ASP A 130 -1.52 6.13 15.28
N GLY A 131 -0.72 7.14 14.95
CA GLY A 131 0.75 7.07 14.98
C GLY A 131 1.36 6.88 16.38
N MET A 132 0.62 7.23 17.44
CA MET A 132 1.08 7.09 18.83
C MET A 132 0.77 5.70 19.39
N THR A 133 -0.42 5.19 19.11
CA THR A 133 -0.95 3.97 19.75
C THR A 133 -0.87 2.73 18.88
N GLY A 134 -0.76 2.88 17.57
CA GLY A 134 -0.82 1.78 16.61
C GLY A 134 -2.21 1.13 16.46
N LEU A 135 -3.23 1.65 17.16
CA LEU A 135 -4.63 1.27 16.97
C LEU A 135 -5.20 1.91 15.72
N GLN A 136 -6.41 1.50 15.30
CA GLN A 136 -7.11 2.20 14.23
C GLN A 136 -7.30 3.68 14.61
N ASN A 137 -7.09 4.59 13.66
CA ASN A 137 -7.45 5.99 13.89
C ASN A 137 -8.97 6.16 13.81
N ARG A 138 -9.46 7.33 14.21
CA ARG A 138 -10.90 7.63 14.25
C ARG A 138 -11.59 7.34 12.93
N SER A 139 -11.00 7.75 11.82
CA SER A 139 -11.59 7.59 10.48
C SER A 139 -11.77 6.12 10.11
N GLU A 140 -10.73 5.33 10.31
CA GLU A 140 -10.75 3.89 10.00
C GLU A 140 -11.67 3.13 10.97
N PHE A 141 -11.65 3.46 12.26
CA PHE A 141 -12.56 2.88 13.23
C PHE A 141 -14.03 3.10 12.85
N MET A 142 -14.39 4.31 12.43
CA MET A 142 -15.75 4.62 11.97
C MET A 142 -16.12 3.87 10.68
N ALA A 143 -15.20 3.77 9.73
CA ALA A 143 -15.41 3.02 8.48
C ALA A 143 -15.64 1.52 8.77
N LEU A 144 -14.83 0.93 9.63
CA LEU A 144 -14.99 -0.47 10.05
C LEU A 144 -16.28 -0.68 10.87
N THR A 145 -16.67 0.29 11.71
CA THR A 145 -17.94 0.24 12.44
C THR A 145 -19.12 0.20 11.47
N GLU A 146 -19.11 1.01 10.41
CA GLU A 146 -20.15 0.99 9.39
C GLU A 146 -20.22 -0.37 8.67
N ILE A 147 -19.07 -0.96 8.33
CA ILE A 147 -19.02 -2.28 7.69
C ILE A 147 -19.59 -3.37 8.60
N GLU A 148 -19.21 -3.41 9.87
CA GLU A 148 -19.71 -4.41 10.82
C GLU A 148 -21.19 -4.16 11.17
N TRP A 149 -21.62 -2.91 11.23
CA TRP A 149 -23.05 -2.57 11.36
C TRP A 149 -23.87 -3.14 10.21
N GLN A 150 -23.46 -2.93 8.97
CA GLN A 150 -24.16 -3.47 7.80
C GLN A 150 -24.19 -5.00 7.79
N ARG A 151 -23.11 -5.64 8.26
CA ARG A 151 -23.07 -7.10 8.43
C ARG A 151 -24.04 -7.55 9.52
N CYS A 152 -24.07 -6.86 10.66
CA CYS A 152 -24.98 -7.13 11.77
C CYS A 152 -26.43 -7.07 11.30
N VAL A 153 -26.84 -5.99 10.60
CA VAL A 153 -28.20 -5.81 10.10
C VAL A 153 -28.54 -6.87 9.05
N ARG A 154 -27.65 -7.12 8.08
CA ARG A 154 -27.89 -8.07 6.96
C ARG A 154 -28.04 -9.51 7.44
N TYR A 155 -27.20 -9.93 8.39
CA TYR A 155 -27.13 -11.31 8.82
C TYR A 155 -27.77 -11.55 10.18
N GLN A 156 -28.45 -10.52 10.74
CA GLN A 156 -29.09 -10.56 12.06
C GLN A 156 -28.13 -11.05 13.16
N ARG A 157 -26.89 -10.61 13.10
CA ARG A 157 -25.85 -10.93 14.09
C ARG A 157 -25.86 -9.91 15.23
N ILE A 158 -25.19 -10.24 16.30
CA ILE A 158 -25.03 -9.35 17.46
C ILE A 158 -23.76 -8.51 17.26
N LEU A 159 -23.84 -7.23 17.64
CA LEU A 159 -22.70 -6.31 17.61
C LEU A 159 -22.79 -5.42 18.84
N SER A 160 -21.73 -5.34 19.62
CA SER A 160 -21.61 -4.42 20.76
C SER A 160 -20.46 -3.43 20.56
N LEU A 161 -20.57 -2.28 21.21
CA LEU A 161 -19.59 -1.22 21.16
C LEU A 161 -19.25 -0.77 22.58
N ALA A 162 -17.96 -0.63 22.86
CA ALA A 162 -17.43 0.02 24.04
C ALA A 162 -16.75 1.33 23.66
N ILE A 163 -17.16 2.44 24.26
CA ILE A 163 -16.43 3.70 24.24
C ILE A 163 -15.78 3.90 25.60
N ILE A 164 -14.50 4.21 25.58
CA ILE A 164 -13.62 4.22 26.75
C ILE A 164 -12.95 5.58 26.84
N ASP A 165 -12.80 6.09 28.06
CA ASP A 165 -12.11 7.35 28.33
C ASP A 165 -11.23 7.19 29.58
N ILE A 166 -10.04 7.79 29.54
CA ILE A 166 -9.10 7.77 30.67
C ILE A 166 -9.55 8.78 31.69
N ASP A 167 -9.85 8.31 32.90
CA ASP A 167 -10.33 9.14 33.95
C ASP A 167 -9.33 10.20 34.40
N VAL A 168 -9.79 11.44 34.51
CA VAL A 168 -9.04 12.59 35.03
C VAL A 168 -7.71 12.85 34.25
N PHE A 169 -7.66 12.49 32.96
CA PHE A 169 -6.46 12.57 32.12
C PHE A 169 -5.83 13.97 32.10
N LYS A 170 -6.66 15.02 32.11
CA LYS A 170 -6.16 16.39 32.17
C LYS A 170 -5.28 16.64 33.40
N SER A 171 -5.66 16.11 34.57
CA SER A 171 -4.86 16.26 35.80
C SER A 171 -3.49 15.58 35.69
N ILE A 172 -3.40 14.47 34.96
CA ILE A 172 -2.13 13.80 34.71
C ILE A 172 -1.22 14.72 33.87
N ASN A 173 -1.76 15.30 32.80
CA ASN A 173 -1.03 16.25 31.99
C ASN A 173 -0.61 17.49 32.77
N ASP A 174 -1.50 18.04 33.58
CA ASP A 174 -1.24 19.24 34.39
C ASP A 174 -0.17 18.98 35.46
N GLN A 175 -0.12 17.79 36.04
CA GLN A 175 0.82 17.41 37.10
C GLN A 175 2.17 16.91 36.60
N TYR A 176 2.19 16.07 35.53
CA TYR A 176 3.36 15.32 35.07
C TYR A 176 3.80 15.72 33.65
N GLY A 177 3.08 16.66 33.01
CA GLY A 177 3.34 17.09 31.67
C GLY A 177 2.79 16.16 30.56
N HIS A 178 2.74 16.68 29.33
CA HIS A 178 2.17 15.97 28.19
C HIS A 178 2.89 14.65 27.85
N SER A 179 4.21 14.59 28.06
CA SER A 179 4.97 13.35 27.82
C SER A 179 4.52 12.20 28.73
N ALA A 180 4.12 12.49 29.96
CA ALA A 180 3.53 11.51 30.86
C ALA A 180 2.14 11.06 30.39
N GLY A 181 1.31 12.00 29.96
CA GLY A 181 0.01 11.69 29.35
C GLY A 181 0.15 10.80 28.12
N ASP A 182 1.12 11.07 27.24
CA ASP A 182 1.40 10.23 26.06
C ASP A 182 1.76 8.79 26.47
N GLN A 183 2.56 8.60 27.50
CA GLN A 183 2.90 7.27 28.03
C GLN A 183 1.68 6.53 28.57
N VAL A 184 0.79 7.25 29.29
CA VAL A 184 -0.49 6.71 29.78
C VAL A 184 -1.39 6.28 28.61
N ILE A 185 -1.50 7.09 27.56
CA ILE A 185 -2.26 6.74 26.35
C ILE A 185 -1.70 5.47 25.70
N VAL A 186 -0.38 5.36 25.58
CA VAL A 186 0.30 4.17 25.02
C VAL A 186 0.06 2.94 25.92
N MET A 187 0.09 3.08 27.22
CA MET A 187 -0.21 1.99 28.17
C MET A 187 -1.65 1.50 28.00
N VAL A 188 -2.65 2.41 28.04
CA VAL A 188 -4.06 2.04 27.85
C VAL A 188 -4.30 1.40 26.48
N SER A 189 -3.65 1.90 25.43
CA SER A 189 -3.77 1.30 24.09
C SER A 189 -3.24 -0.15 24.03
N ARG A 190 -2.14 -0.45 24.74
CA ARG A 190 -1.60 -1.81 24.86
C ARG A 190 -2.56 -2.72 25.63
N SER A 191 -3.17 -2.20 26.70
CA SER A 191 -4.19 -2.93 27.47
C SER A 191 -5.41 -3.24 26.60
N CYS A 192 -5.89 -2.28 25.78
CA CYS A 192 -6.95 -2.50 24.81
C CYS A 192 -6.56 -3.60 23.78
N GLN A 193 -5.35 -3.51 23.24
CA GLN A 193 -4.85 -4.47 22.24
C GLN A 193 -4.68 -5.89 22.80
N SER A 194 -4.24 -6.02 24.05
CA SER A 194 -4.04 -7.32 24.72
C SER A 194 -5.36 -7.98 25.15
N ALA A 195 -6.35 -7.19 25.54
CA ALA A 195 -7.64 -7.68 26.03
C ALA A 195 -8.59 -8.14 24.91
N LYS A 196 -8.49 -7.56 23.70
CA LYS A 196 -9.35 -7.83 22.56
C LYS A 196 -9.01 -9.14 21.85
N ARG A 197 -10.00 -9.74 21.20
CA ARG A 197 -9.82 -10.86 20.27
C ARG A 197 -9.33 -10.36 18.90
N SER A 198 -8.90 -11.29 18.04
CA SER A 198 -8.52 -10.95 16.66
C SER A 198 -9.67 -10.41 15.81
N SER A 199 -10.91 -10.83 16.12
CA SER A 199 -12.14 -10.34 15.48
C SER A 199 -12.55 -8.94 15.92
N ASP A 200 -12.08 -8.49 17.10
CA ASP A 200 -12.47 -7.23 17.68
C ASP A 200 -11.64 -6.07 17.09
N ILE A 201 -12.26 -4.92 16.95
CA ILE A 201 -11.63 -3.74 16.34
C ILE A 201 -11.43 -2.69 17.44
N ALA A 202 -10.18 -2.31 17.67
CA ALA A 202 -9.84 -1.25 18.61
C ALA A 202 -9.33 -0.01 17.87
N GLY A 203 -9.80 1.16 18.25
CA GLY A 203 -9.39 2.44 17.67
C GLY A 203 -9.23 3.53 18.71
N ARG A 204 -8.40 4.53 18.40
CA ARG A 204 -8.32 5.78 19.15
C ARG A 204 -9.25 6.80 18.50
N LEU A 205 -10.25 7.29 19.25
CA LEU A 205 -11.27 8.20 18.74
C LEU A 205 -10.86 9.66 18.84
N GLY A 206 -9.97 9.98 19.77
CA GLY A 206 -9.43 11.34 19.98
C GLY A 206 -8.76 11.43 21.34
N GLY A 207 -7.87 12.39 21.55
CA GLY A 207 -7.27 12.66 22.85
C GLY A 207 -7.01 11.42 23.72
N GLU A 208 -7.82 11.27 24.75
CA GLU A 208 -7.84 10.17 25.72
C GLU A 208 -8.96 9.15 25.49
N GLU A 209 -9.67 9.22 24.35
CA GLU A 209 -10.83 8.38 24.04
C GLU A 209 -10.49 7.22 23.11
N PHE A 210 -10.98 6.03 23.42
CA PHE A 210 -10.83 4.81 22.65
C PHE A 210 -12.18 4.17 22.33
N GLY A 211 -12.26 3.42 21.25
CA GLY A 211 -13.40 2.59 20.91
C GLY A 211 -13.00 1.14 20.72
N ILE A 212 -13.83 0.21 21.17
CA ILE A 212 -13.69 -1.22 20.87
C ILE A 212 -15.01 -1.73 20.33
N LEU A 213 -15.00 -2.17 19.09
CA LEU A 213 -16.12 -2.81 18.44
C LEU A 213 -16.00 -4.33 18.63
N LEU A 214 -17.07 -4.95 19.07
CA LEU A 214 -17.13 -6.35 19.50
C LEU A 214 -18.15 -7.11 18.62
N PRO A 215 -17.75 -7.62 17.43
CA PRO A 215 -18.61 -8.43 16.61
C PRO A 215 -19.02 -9.72 17.32
N GLU A 216 -20.23 -10.20 17.04
CA GLU A 216 -20.80 -11.46 17.57
C GLU A 216 -20.74 -11.54 19.12
N THR A 217 -20.84 -10.39 19.79
CA THR A 217 -20.72 -10.28 21.24
C THR A 217 -21.99 -9.64 21.83
N SER A 218 -22.62 -10.33 22.77
CA SER A 218 -23.80 -9.82 23.48
C SER A 218 -23.43 -8.67 24.43
N LEU A 219 -24.42 -7.87 24.83
CA LEU A 219 -24.18 -6.78 25.79
C LEU A 219 -23.63 -7.30 27.13
N THR A 220 -24.09 -8.49 27.59
CA THR A 220 -23.58 -9.16 28.78
C THR A 220 -22.12 -9.55 28.66
N ASP A 221 -21.74 -10.15 27.50
CA ASP A 221 -20.36 -10.56 27.25
C ASP A 221 -19.44 -9.32 27.04
N ALA A 222 -19.98 -8.26 26.42
CA ALA A 222 -19.29 -6.97 26.28
C ALA A 222 -19.05 -6.32 27.64
N TYR A 223 -19.99 -6.44 28.56
CA TYR A 223 -19.83 -5.96 29.95
C TYR A 223 -18.70 -6.72 30.67
N ALA A 224 -18.71 -8.05 30.58
CA ALA A 224 -17.66 -8.88 31.17
C ALA A 224 -16.27 -8.54 30.57
N PHE A 225 -16.21 -8.30 29.26
CA PHE A 225 -15.00 -7.84 28.58
C PHE A 225 -14.54 -6.47 29.11
N ALA A 226 -15.45 -5.50 29.17
CA ALA A 226 -15.14 -4.13 29.58
C ALA A 226 -14.70 -4.06 31.06
N GLU A 227 -15.32 -4.82 31.95
CA GLU A 227 -14.88 -4.91 33.36
C GLU A 227 -13.48 -5.53 33.49
N ARG A 228 -13.19 -6.57 32.71
CA ARG A 228 -11.84 -7.14 32.68
C ARG A 228 -10.80 -6.13 32.17
N LEU A 229 -11.12 -5.36 31.14
CA LEU A 229 -10.23 -4.32 30.62
C LEU A 229 -10.05 -3.18 31.66
N ARG A 230 -11.14 -2.73 32.29
CA ARG A 230 -11.09 -1.72 33.34
C ARG A 230 -10.19 -2.16 34.51
N ASP A 231 -10.35 -3.39 34.97
CA ASP A 231 -9.56 -3.95 36.06
C ASP A 231 -8.07 -4.13 35.66
N LEU A 232 -7.80 -4.50 34.41
CA LEU A 232 -6.44 -4.58 33.86
C LEU A 232 -5.78 -3.21 33.89
N VAL A 233 -6.42 -2.16 33.36
CA VAL A 233 -5.86 -0.80 33.36
C VAL A 233 -5.68 -0.26 34.78
N ALA A 234 -6.64 -0.47 35.70
CA ALA A 234 -6.54 -0.01 37.08
C ALA A 234 -5.38 -0.65 37.86
N LYS A 235 -4.94 -1.84 37.48
CA LYS A 235 -3.82 -2.54 38.10
C LYS A 235 -2.46 -2.21 37.47
N GLU A 236 -2.47 -1.68 36.26
CA GLU A 236 -1.24 -1.36 35.52
C GLU A 236 -0.65 -0.05 36.04
N VAL A 237 0.68 -0.04 36.15
CA VAL A 237 1.45 1.10 36.66
C VAL A 237 2.23 1.70 35.49
N THR A 238 2.05 2.98 35.23
CA THR A 238 2.91 3.71 34.30
C THR A 238 4.08 4.29 35.08
N VAL A 239 5.27 3.73 34.87
CA VAL A 239 6.50 4.20 35.53
C VAL A 239 7.03 5.41 34.79
N LEU A 240 7.03 6.56 35.45
CA LEU A 240 7.55 7.83 34.93
C LEU A 240 8.83 8.22 35.66
N ALA A 241 9.57 9.18 35.10
CA ALA A 241 10.75 9.71 35.77
C ALA A 241 10.42 10.43 37.09
N GLU A 242 9.23 11.03 37.15
CA GLU A 242 8.73 11.80 38.31
C GLU A 242 7.98 10.94 39.34
N GLY A 243 7.76 9.64 39.06
CA GLY A 243 7.06 8.70 39.96
C GLY A 243 6.03 7.84 39.22
N ASP A 244 5.52 6.87 39.94
CA ASP A 244 4.54 5.92 39.43
C ASP A 244 3.14 6.54 39.31
N VAL A 245 2.51 6.36 38.16
CA VAL A 245 1.15 6.87 37.91
C VAL A 245 0.18 5.71 37.71
N HIS A 246 -0.90 5.73 38.46
CA HIS A 246 -2.05 4.84 38.34
C HIS A 246 -3.18 5.59 37.67
N VAL A 247 -3.82 4.96 36.71
CA VAL A 247 -4.97 5.51 36.00
C VAL A 247 -6.13 4.53 36.01
N THR A 248 -7.34 5.06 35.89
CA THR A 248 -8.53 4.27 35.68
C THR A 248 -9.22 4.68 34.38
N ILE A 249 -10.13 3.87 33.91
CA ILE A 249 -10.96 4.16 32.75
C ILE A 249 -12.43 4.06 33.08
N SER A 250 -13.21 4.92 32.46
CA SER A 250 -14.66 4.79 32.39
C SER A 250 -15.08 4.21 31.05
N VAL A 251 -16.07 3.34 31.04
CA VAL A 251 -16.51 2.64 29.80
C VAL A 251 -18.02 2.75 29.67
N GLY A 252 -18.46 3.14 28.47
CA GLY A 252 -19.86 3.11 28.07
C GLY A 252 -20.11 2.05 27.02
N LEU A 253 -21.12 1.24 27.19
CA LEU A 253 -21.49 0.14 26.31
C LEU A 253 -22.84 0.37 25.64
N SER A 254 -22.92 0.00 24.37
CA SER A 254 -24.16 -0.11 23.61
C SER A 254 -24.22 -1.42 22.82
N CYS A 255 -25.43 -1.79 22.37
CA CYS A 255 -25.66 -2.94 21.50
C CYS A 255 -26.46 -2.51 20.28
N ALA A 256 -26.08 -3.00 19.10
CA ALA A 256 -26.70 -2.64 17.82
C ALA A 256 -28.21 -2.93 17.76
N VAL A 257 -28.69 -3.94 18.49
CA VAL A 257 -30.13 -4.28 18.57
C VAL A 257 -30.96 -3.12 19.13
N MET A 258 -30.35 -2.20 19.88
CA MET A 258 -31.03 -1.06 20.52
C MET A 258 -30.94 0.23 19.71
N ALA A 259 -30.29 0.20 18.55
CA ALA A 259 -30.04 1.37 17.72
C ALA A 259 -30.59 1.20 16.30
N SER A 260 -30.97 2.31 15.68
CA SER A 260 -31.49 2.34 14.29
C SER A 260 -30.42 2.72 13.26
N SER A 261 -29.26 3.19 13.72
CA SER A 261 -28.14 3.64 12.89
C SER A 261 -26.82 3.58 13.65
N VAL A 262 -25.69 3.62 12.92
CA VAL A 262 -24.34 3.73 13.51
C VAL A 262 -24.23 4.98 14.39
N ALA A 263 -24.80 6.11 13.94
CA ALA A 263 -24.77 7.35 14.71
C ALA A 263 -25.50 7.21 16.06
N GLU A 264 -26.64 6.53 16.09
CA GLU A 264 -27.37 6.26 17.32
C GLU A 264 -26.62 5.25 18.20
N PHE A 265 -26.05 4.21 17.61
CA PHE A 265 -25.23 3.20 18.28
C PHE A 265 -24.05 3.83 19.03
N MET A 266 -23.31 4.73 18.36
CA MET A 266 -22.23 5.51 18.97
C MET A 266 -22.78 6.42 20.09
N LYS A 267 -23.86 7.15 19.84
CA LYS A 267 -24.47 8.06 20.82
C LYS A 267 -24.94 7.32 22.08
N GLN A 268 -25.47 6.12 21.94
CA GLN A 268 -25.89 5.30 23.09
C GLN A 268 -24.67 4.92 23.94
N ALA A 269 -23.56 4.50 23.35
CA ALA A 269 -22.33 4.21 24.08
C ALA A 269 -21.76 5.46 24.77
N ASP A 270 -21.75 6.62 24.08
CA ASP A 270 -21.33 7.90 24.67
C ASP A 270 -22.21 8.30 25.87
N THR A 271 -23.52 8.08 25.77
CA THR A 271 -24.46 8.35 26.88
C THR A 271 -24.13 7.48 28.10
N ALA A 272 -23.87 6.20 27.90
CA ALA A 272 -23.45 5.28 28.96
C ALA A 272 -22.09 5.65 29.55
N LEU A 273 -21.13 6.09 28.71
CA LEU A 273 -19.84 6.59 29.19
C LEU A 273 -19.99 7.84 30.04
N TYR A 274 -20.84 8.77 29.61
CA TYR A 274 -21.15 9.96 30.42
C TYR A 274 -21.73 9.58 31.79
N GLU A 275 -22.65 8.61 31.85
CA GLU A 275 -23.19 8.07 33.10
C GLU A 275 -22.09 7.48 33.98
N ALA A 276 -21.16 6.67 33.39
CA ALA A 276 -20.02 6.13 34.13
C ALA A 276 -19.16 7.22 34.77
N LYS A 277 -18.89 8.32 34.03
CA LYS A 277 -18.14 9.47 34.54
C LYS A 277 -18.88 10.21 35.65
N GLN A 278 -20.21 10.40 35.54
CA GLN A 278 -21.02 11.13 36.53
C GLN A 278 -21.22 10.32 37.81
N THR A 279 -21.33 9.01 37.72
CA THR A 279 -21.62 8.15 38.89
C THR A 279 -20.39 7.72 39.68
N GLY A 280 -19.20 8.28 39.34
CA GLY A 280 -17.98 8.13 40.18
C GLY A 280 -16.76 7.57 39.44
N ARG A 281 -16.80 7.47 38.10
CA ARG A 281 -15.69 6.98 37.28
C ARG A 281 -15.25 5.54 37.57
N ASN A 282 -14.18 5.05 36.96
CA ASN A 282 -13.63 3.71 37.15
C ASN A 282 -14.71 2.62 37.13
N ARG A 283 -15.59 2.65 36.14
CA ARG A 283 -16.71 1.71 35.98
C ARG A 283 -17.16 1.54 34.54
N VAL A 284 -17.97 0.52 34.37
CA VAL A 284 -18.66 0.23 33.12
C VAL A 284 -20.15 0.53 33.30
N CYS A 285 -20.72 1.31 32.37
CA CYS A 285 -22.18 1.50 32.29
C CYS A 285 -22.69 0.97 30.95
N GLN A 286 -23.93 0.48 30.94
CA GLN A 286 -24.59 -0.04 29.73
C GLN A 286 -25.78 0.87 29.41
N PHE A 287 -25.93 1.23 28.13
CA PHE A 287 -27.11 1.97 27.69
C PHE A 287 -28.38 1.13 27.88
N GLY A 288 -29.41 1.71 28.45
CA GLY A 288 -30.70 1.06 28.68
C GLY A 288 -30.77 0.12 29.88
N ALA A 289 -29.71 -0.06 30.66
CA ALA A 289 -29.76 -0.70 31.95
C ALA A 289 -30.14 0.36 32.98
N SER A 290 -31.43 0.64 33.10
CA SER A 290 -31.93 1.42 34.24
C SER A 290 -31.72 0.57 35.50
N GLY A 291 -30.86 1.03 36.43
CA GLY A 291 -30.67 0.45 37.74
C GLY A 291 -31.90 0.61 38.62
#